data_467d04a70ad3edd8d048efc6064e54ba
#
_entry.id   467d04a70ad3edd8d048efc6064e54ba
#
_cell.length_a   1.000
_cell.length_b   1.000
_cell.length_c   1.000
_cell.angle_alpha   90.00
_cell.angle_beta   90.00
_cell.angle_gamma   90.00
#
_symmetry.space_group_name_H-M   'P 1'
#
loop_
_entity.id
_entity.type
_entity.pdbx_description
1 polymer ?
#
loop_
_entity_poly.entity_id
_entity_poly.type
_entity_poly.pdbx_seq_one_letter_code
_entity_poly.pdbx_strand_id
1 'polypeptide(L)'
;MLLYVNGDSHSLGAMKDGGVGKSFVQHVADNFDLPIHNDSVGASSATRIIRTAKEYFTNNSTDNSFALVGWGTWEREEWLYENTHYNIMVGWYKHLPEKLQERYTRWELEQDYSSLVKKSRIVHQEIHDFHLWLQEQKIPHTFFNCMYNFQGVKTQDQVDWNNCYIG
;
A
#
# COMPACT_ATOMS: atom_id res chain seq x y z
N MET A 1 -23.09 1.54 0.75
CA MET A 1 -21.75 1.61 0.13
C MET A 1 -20.76 0.88 1.02
N LEU A 2 -19.93 -0.01 0.48
CA LEU A 2 -18.86 -0.66 1.21
C LEU A 2 -17.59 0.21 1.15
N LEU A 3 -16.94 0.42 2.29
CA LEU A 3 -15.61 1.04 2.35
C LEU A 3 -14.55 -0.07 2.29
N TYR A 4 -13.91 -0.24 1.14
CA TYR A 4 -12.69 -1.05 1.01
C TYR A 4 -11.49 -0.23 1.44
N VAL A 5 -10.67 -0.77 2.33
CA VAL A 5 -9.46 -0.11 2.83
C VAL A 5 -8.25 -1.01 2.59
N ASN A 6 -7.15 -0.42 2.13
CA ASN A 6 -5.87 -1.08 2.08
C ASN A 6 -4.73 -0.10 2.38
N GLY A 7 -3.66 -0.59 2.95
CA GLY A 7 -2.53 0.24 3.34
C GLY A 7 -1.57 -0.50 4.27
N ASP A 8 -0.84 0.29 5.03
CA ASP A 8 0.14 -0.21 6.00
C ASP A 8 -0.40 -0.21 7.45
N SER A 9 0.49 -0.20 8.43
CA SER A 9 0.17 -0.20 9.86
C SER A 9 -0.71 0.99 10.29
N HIS A 10 -0.66 2.13 9.62
CA HIS A 10 -1.49 3.29 9.93
C HIS A 10 -2.96 3.04 9.56
N SER A 11 -3.19 2.44 8.40
CA SER A 11 -4.54 2.06 7.96
C SER A 11 -5.08 0.85 8.73
N LEU A 12 -4.19 -0.05 9.18
CA LEU A 12 -4.56 -1.18 10.04
C LEU A 12 -4.97 -0.73 11.45
N GLY A 13 -4.40 0.34 11.97
CA GLY A 13 -4.55 0.76 13.37
C GLY A 13 -3.61 0.03 14.32
N ALA A 14 -2.40 -0.34 13.85
CA ALA A 14 -1.41 -1.01 14.67
C ALA A 14 -0.95 -0.13 15.83
N MET A 15 -0.96 -0.69 17.05
CA MET A 15 -0.53 -0.03 18.27
C MET A 15 0.92 -0.40 18.63
N LYS A 16 1.57 0.43 19.48
CA LYS A 16 2.97 0.23 19.89
C LYS A 16 3.22 -1.09 20.64
N ASP A 17 2.22 -1.63 21.31
CA ASP A 17 2.26 -2.90 22.04
C ASP A 17 2.04 -4.12 21.12
N GLY A 18 1.89 -3.91 19.82
CA GLY A 18 1.61 -4.95 18.84
C GLY A 18 0.13 -5.30 18.68
N GLY A 19 -0.76 -4.66 19.46
CA GLY A 19 -2.20 -4.79 19.30
C GLY A 19 -2.73 -4.04 18.07
N VAL A 20 -4.00 -4.27 17.76
CA VAL A 20 -4.73 -3.51 16.74
C VAL A 20 -5.81 -2.70 17.45
N GLY A 21 -5.68 -1.38 17.40
CA GLY A 21 -6.68 -0.44 17.89
C GLY A 21 -7.62 0.01 16.78
N LYS A 22 -8.54 0.89 17.13
CA LYS A 22 -9.43 1.52 16.16
C LYS A 22 -8.64 2.48 15.28
N SER A 23 -8.47 2.11 14.01
CA SER A 23 -7.76 2.95 13.03
C SER A 23 -8.57 4.18 12.63
N PHE A 24 -7.91 5.18 12.02
CA PHE A 24 -8.62 6.33 11.48
C PHE A 24 -9.65 5.94 10.42
N VAL A 25 -9.38 4.92 9.62
CA VAL A 25 -10.32 4.42 8.61
C VAL A 25 -11.56 3.78 9.24
N GLN A 26 -11.43 3.16 10.41
CA GLN A 26 -12.57 2.68 11.19
C GLN A 26 -13.41 3.85 11.72
N HIS A 27 -12.77 4.94 12.16
CA HIS A 27 -13.50 6.16 12.55
C HIS A 27 -14.25 6.78 11.38
N VAL A 28 -13.65 6.77 10.18
CA VAL A 28 -14.35 7.20 8.95
C VAL A 28 -15.58 6.33 8.69
N ALA A 29 -15.40 5.00 8.70
CA ALA A 29 -16.50 4.06 8.46
C ALA A 29 -17.63 4.25 9.46
N ASP A 30 -17.32 4.36 10.75
CA ASP A 30 -18.33 4.56 11.80
C ASP A 30 -19.06 5.90 11.67
N ASN A 31 -18.33 6.97 11.30
CA ASN A 31 -18.94 8.31 11.16
C ASN A 31 -19.95 8.38 10.01
N PHE A 32 -19.78 7.56 9.00
CA PHE A 32 -20.68 7.50 7.82
C PHE A 32 -21.56 6.25 7.81
N ASP A 33 -21.57 5.46 8.87
CA ASP A 33 -22.32 4.19 8.99
C ASP A 33 -22.06 3.26 7.80
N LEU A 34 -20.77 3.04 7.46
CA LEU A 34 -20.35 2.23 6.33
C LEU A 34 -19.82 0.87 6.80
N PRO A 35 -20.25 -0.23 6.18
CA PRO A 35 -19.53 -1.49 6.29
C PRO A 35 -18.11 -1.34 5.74
N ILE A 36 -17.13 -1.92 6.44
CA ILE A 36 -15.71 -1.83 6.08
C ILE A 36 -15.13 -3.21 5.79
N HIS A 37 -14.32 -3.29 4.73
CA HIS A 37 -13.38 -4.39 4.48
C HIS A 37 -11.96 -3.82 4.50
N ASN A 38 -11.13 -4.27 5.44
CA ASN A 38 -9.78 -3.73 5.64
C ASN A 38 -8.70 -4.80 5.40
N ASP A 39 -8.00 -4.68 4.27
CA ASP A 39 -6.88 -5.54 3.85
C ASP A 39 -5.51 -4.99 4.25
N SER A 40 -5.48 -3.94 5.07
CA SER A 40 -4.23 -3.32 5.51
C SER A 40 -3.39 -4.28 6.35
N VAL A 41 -2.10 -4.30 6.11
CA VAL A 41 -1.12 -5.08 6.87
C VAL A 41 0.10 -4.25 7.18
N GLY A 42 0.65 -4.37 8.38
CA GLY A 42 1.88 -3.67 8.75
C GLY A 42 3.01 -3.94 7.76
N ALA A 43 3.81 -2.91 7.50
CA ALA A 43 4.93 -2.95 6.56
C ALA A 43 4.59 -3.25 5.09
N SER A 44 3.32 -3.11 4.68
CA SER A 44 2.92 -3.32 3.28
C SER A 44 3.71 -2.43 2.31
N SER A 45 4.13 -3.04 1.21
CA SER A 45 4.64 -2.34 0.02
C SER A 45 3.48 -1.91 -0.89
N ALA A 46 3.75 -0.99 -1.81
CA ALA A 46 2.78 -0.61 -2.84
C ALA A 46 2.37 -1.83 -3.69
N THR A 47 3.34 -2.67 -4.06
CA THR A 47 3.10 -3.91 -4.83
C THR A 47 2.08 -4.83 -4.13
N ARG A 48 2.25 -5.06 -2.80
CA ARG A 48 1.28 -5.84 -2.02
C ARG A 48 -0.10 -5.19 -2.03
N ILE A 49 -0.16 -3.90 -1.75
CA ILE A 49 -1.42 -3.15 -1.67
C ILE A 49 -2.18 -3.24 -3.01
N ILE A 50 -1.48 -3.03 -4.12
CA ILE A 50 -2.05 -3.11 -5.47
C ILE A 50 -2.53 -4.54 -5.77
N ARG A 51 -1.71 -5.56 -5.49
CA ARG A 51 -2.05 -6.96 -5.73
C ARG A 51 -3.32 -7.37 -4.98
N THR A 52 -3.35 -7.15 -3.66
CA THR A 52 -4.48 -7.57 -2.84
C THR A 52 -5.76 -6.80 -3.16
N ALA A 53 -5.65 -5.51 -3.49
CA ALA A 53 -6.80 -4.73 -3.93
C ALA A 53 -7.36 -5.25 -5.27
N LYS A 54 -6.49 -5.54 -6.24
CA LYS A 54 -6.92 -6.15 -7.52
C LYS A 54 -7.55 -7.53 -7.31
N GLU A 55 -6.96 -8.38 -6.47
CA GLU A 55 -7.54 -9.67 -6.10
C GLU A 55 -8.94 -9.52 -5.47
N TYR A 56 -9.08 -8.58 -4.54
CA TYR A 56 -10.37 -8.30 -3.91
C TYR A 56 -11.43 -7.90 -4.93
N PHE A 57 -11.18 -6.86 -5.73
CA PHE A 57 -12.16 -6.31 -6.68
C PHE A 57 -12.41 -7.21 -7.90
N THR A 58 -11.48 -8.13 -8.22
CA THR A 58 -11.72 -9.15 -9.24
C THR A 58 -12.67 -10.24 -8.76
N ASN A 59 -12.63 -10.58 -7.46
CA ASN A 59 -13.39 -11.68 -6.89
C ASN A 59 -14.69 -11.24 -6.19
N ASN A 60 -14.93 -9.95 -6.05
CA ASN A 60 -16.11 -9.39 -5.38
C ASN A 60 -16.81 -8.36 -6.26
N SER A 61 -18.10 -8.12 -6.01
CA SER A 61 -18.81 -7.04 -6.69
C SER A 61 -18.18 -5.69 -6.37
N THR A 62 -17.98 -4.89 -7.40
CA THR A 62 -17.53 -3.50 -7.28
C THR A 62 -18.69 -2.52 -7.07
N ASP A 63 -19.93 -2.99 -7.24
CA ASP A 63 -21.13 -2.18 -7.11
C ASP A 63 -21.20 -1.57 -5.71
N ASN A 64 -21.38 -0.25 -5.68
CA ASN A 64 -21.53 0.50 -4.43
C ASN A 64 -20.33 0.34 -3.46
N SER A 65 -19.12 0.24 -4.00
CA SER A 65 -17.86 0.21 -3.24
C SER A 65 -17.06 1.51 -3.41
N PHE A 66 -16.30 1.88 -2.38
CA PHE A 66 -15.34 2.98 -2.41
C PHE A 66 -13.99 2.48 -1.88
N ALA A 67 -12.90 2.71 -2.61
CA ALA A 67 -11.57 2.31 -2.19
C ALA A 67 -10.81 3.47 -1.53
N LEU A 68 -10.39 3.28 -0.28
CA LEU A 68 -9.53 4.19 0.45
C LEU A 68 -8.17 3.53 0.65
N VAL A 69 -7.14 4.04 -0.04
CA VAL A 69 -5.83 3.38 -0.11
C VAL A 69 -4.72 4.28 0.42
N GLY A 70 -4.03 3.81 1.46
CA GLY A 70 -2.93 4.50 2.09
C GLY A 70 -1.56 3.94 1.66
N TRP A 71 -0.73 4.81 1.06
CA TRP A 71 0.60 4.40 0.61
C TRP A 71 1.63 4.55 1.74
N GLY A 72 2.39 3.48 1.97
CA GLY A 72 3.57 3.50 2.84
C GLY A 72 4.78 4.11 2.13
N THR A 73 5.96 3.64 2.49
CA THR A 73 7.21 4.11 1.89
C THR A 73 7.57 3.27 0.66
N TRP A 74 8.27 3.89 -0.32
CA TRP A 74 8.62 3.25 -1.60
C TRP A 74 9.76 2.23 -1.50
N GLU A 75 10.54 2.23 -0.44
CA GLU A 75 11.62 1.28 -0.20
C GLU A 75 11.13 -0.13 0.12
N ARG A 76 9.88 -0.28 0.53
CA ARG A 76 9.30 -1.59 0.86
C ARG A 76 9.04 -2.42 -0.38
N GLU A 77 9.18 -3.73 -0.23
CA GLU A 77 8.91 -4.71 -1.28
C GLU A 77 8.02 -5.84 -0.78
N GLU A 78 7.49 -6.60 -1.71
CA GLU A 78 6.87 -7.89 -1.45
C GLU A 78 7.64 -8.96 -2.21
N TRP A 79 8.09 -10.00 -1.52
CA TRP A 79 8.77 -11.12 -2.14
C TRP A 79 7.93 -12.39 -2.03
N LEU A 80 7.77 -13.08 -3.16
CA LEU A 80 7.17 -14.40 -3.20
C LEU A 80 8.27 -15.46 -2.97
N TYR A 81 8.05 -16.34 -2.00
CA TYR A 81 8.92 -17.47 -1.72
C TYR A 81 8.06 -18.67 -1.25
N GLU A 82 8.22 -19.82 -1.89
CA GLU A 82 7.47 -21.05 -1.59
C GLU A 82 5.94 -20.81 -1.46
N ASN A 83 5.36 -20.08 -2.42
CA ASN A 83 3.95 -19.69 -2.47
C ASN A 83 3.46 -18.79 -1.31
N THR A 84 4.38 -18.22 -0.54
CA THR A 84 4.08 -17.26 0.54
C THR A 84 4.65 -15.88 0.20
N HIS A 85 3.84 -14.85 0.39
CA HIS A 85 4.26 -13.47 0.21
C HIS A 85 4.82 -12.90 1.51
N TYR A 86 6.00 -12.29 1.44
CA TYR A 86 6.70 -11.68 2.57
C TYR A 86 6.85 -10.19 2.34
N ASN A 87 6.43 -9.39 3.31
CA ASN A 87 6.69 -7.96 3.33
C ASN A 87 8.15 -7.71 3.70
N ILE A 88 8.84 -6.91 2.90
CA ILE A 88 10.25 -6.58 3.06
C ILE A 88 10.38 -5.09 3.36
N MET A 89 11.03 -4.77 4.48
CA MET A 89 11.42 -3.41 4.83
C MET A 89 12.76 -3.41 5.57
N VAL A 90 13.46 -2.29 5.51
CA VAL A 90 14.77 -2.13 6.17
C VAL A 90 14.67 -2.39 7.68
N GLY A 91 15.60 -3.16 8.21
CA GLY A 91 15.70 -3.50 9.62
C GLY A 91 14.73 -4.59 10.11
N TRP A 92 13.92 -5.18 9.24
CA TRP A 92 12.89 -6.16 9.65
C TRP A 92 13.00 -7.48 8.90
N TYR A 93 14.02 -8.30 9.21
CA TYR A 93 14.36 -9.53 8.49
C TYR A 93 14.18 -10.82 9.30
N LYS A 94 14.10 -10.74 10.65
CA LYS A 94 14.13 -11.93 11.52
C LYS A 94 12.94 -12.87 11.32
N HIS A 95 11.84 -12.38 10.76
CA HIS A 95 10.65 -13.16 10.43
C HIS A 95 10.77 -13.92 9.10
N LEU A 96 11.81 -13.61 8.31
CA LEU A 96 12.01 -14.22 7.00
C LEU A 96 12.61 -15.62 7.13
N PRO A 97 12.25 -16.56 6.24
CA PRO A 97 12.97 -17.82 6.11
C PRO A 97 14.47 -17.60 5.89
N GLU A 98 15.33 -18.51 6.39
CA GLU A 98 16.78 -18.37 6.34
C GLU A 98 17.32 -18.05 4.94
N LYS A 99 16.83 -18.72 3.90
CA LYS A 99 17.21 -18.45 2.51
C LYS A 99 16.85 -17.03 2.04
N LEU A 100 15.76 -16.46 2.56
CA LEU A 100 15.40 -15.07 2.26
C LEU A 100 16.25 -14.08 3.06
N GLN A 101 16.75 -14.44 4.23
CA GLN A 101 17.64 -13.56 5.01
C GLN A 101 18.96 -13.28 4.27
N GLU A 102 19.52 -14.25 3.54
CA GLU A 102 20.72 -14.02 2.69
C GLU A 102 20.39 -13.04 1.54
N ARG A 103 19.25 -13.21 0.88
CA ARG A 103 18.77 -12.29 -0.16
C ARG A 103 18.52 -10.90 0.42
N TYR A 104 17.94 -10.83 1.63
CA TYR A 104 17.67 -9.59 2.33
C TYR A 104 18.94 -8.81 2.62
N THR A 105 20.01 -9.46 3.12
CA THR A 105 21.29 -8.81 3.41
C THR A 105 21.87 -8.14 2.16
N ARG A 106 21.81 -8.79 1.00
CA ARG A 106 22.26 -8.18 -0.27
C ARG A 106 21.37 -7.01 -0.66
N TRP A 107 20.06 -7.18 -0.60
CA TRP A 107 19.09 -6.14 -0.92
C TRP A 107 19.28 -4.90 -0.02
N GLU A 108 19.52 -5.08 1.27
CA GLU A 108 19.72 -3.97 2.22
C GLU A 108 20.99 -3.17 1.88
N LEU A 109 22.07 -3.84 1.49
CA LEU A 109 23.32 -3.19 1.05
C LEU A 109 23.19 -2.40 -0.27
N GLU A 110 22.21 -2.74 -1.09
CA GLU A 110 21.93 -2.07 -2.36
C GLU A 110 21.02 -0.83 -2.20
N GLN A 111 20.53 -0.55 -1.00
CA GLN A 111 19.62 0.59 -0.73
C GLN A 111 20.42 1.91 -0.61
N ASP A 112 21.11 2.32 -1.66
CA ASP A 112 21.71 3.65 -1.73
C ASP A 112 20.70 4.72 -2.22
N TYR A 113 21.09 5.99 -2.11
CA TYR A 113 20.22 7.11 -2.51
C TYR A 113 19.77 7.02 -3.98
N SER A 114 20.68 6.61 -4.88
CA SER A 114 20.37 6.50 -6.32
C SER A 114 19.35 5.41 -6.60
N SER A 115 19.52 4.26 -5.98
CA SER A 115 18.58 3.13 -6.05
C SER A 115 17.22 3.50 -5.49
N LEU A 116 17.16 4.21 -4.36
CA LEU A 116 15.92 4.68 -3.74
C LEU A 116 15.18 5.69 -4.62
N VAL A 117 15.88 6.63 -5.24
CA VAL A 117 15.27 7.59 -6.19
C VAL A 117 14.68 6.87 -7.40
N LYS A 118 15.40 5.89 -7.96
CA LYS A 118 14.90 5.07 -9.08
C LYS A 118 13.67 4.28 -8.67
N LYS A 119 13.70 3.64 -7.51
CA LYS A 119 12.61 2.85 -6.96
C LYS A 119 11.37 3.71 -6.69
N SER A 120 11.54 4.90 -6.12
CA SER A 120 10.46 5.87 -5.93
C SER A 120 9.70 6.15 -7.23
N ARG A 121 10.41 6.34 -8.34
CA ARG A 121 9.79 6.57 -9.65
C ARG A 121 8.99 5.36 -10.14
N ILE A 122 9.55 4.16 -9.99
CA ILE A 122 8.88 2.92 -10.39
C ILE A 122 7.60 2.72 -9.58
N VAL A 123 7.69 2.83 -8.26
CA VAL A 123 6.53 2.66 -7.36
C VAL A 123 5.45 3.72 -7.64
N HIS A 124 5.84 4.96 -7.91
CA HIS A 124 4.89 6.00 -8.27
C HIS A 124 4.17 5.70 -9.59
N GLN A 125 4.88 5.15 -10.58
CA GLN A 125 4.25 4.70 -11.82
C GLN A 125 3.27 3.54 -11.58
N GLU A 126 3.63 2.56 -10.74
CA GLU A 126 2.72 1.46 -10.36
C GLU A 126 1.45 1.97 -9.67
N ILE A 127 1.57 2.97 -8.80
CA ILE A 127 0.43 3.62 -8.14
C ILE A 127 -0.46 4.32 -9.17
N HIS A 128 0.14 5.02 -10.14
CA HIS A 128 -0.60 5.67 -11.22
C HIS A 128 -1.31 4.66 -12.12
N ASP A 129 -0.63 3.59 -12.51
CA ASP A 129 -1.24 2.51 -13.30
C ASP A 129 -2.41 1.84 -12.55
N PHE A 130 -2.30 1.75 -11.23
CA PHE A 130 -3.40 1.27 -10.39
C PHE A 130 -4.57 2.25 -10.32
N HIS A 131 -4.30 3.55 -10.26
CA HIS A 131 -5.34 4.59 -10.38
C HIS A 131 -6.14 4.44 -11.68
N LEU A 132 -5.44 4.32 -12.83
CA LEU A 132 -6.07 4.13 -14.13
C LEU A 132 -6.90 2.83 -14.18
N TRP A 133 -6.39 1.75 -13.60
CA TRP A 133 -7.13 0.49 -13.50
C TRP A 133 -8.41 0.64 -12.67
N LEU A 134 -8.38 1.32 -11.53
CA LEU A 134 -9.58 1.58 -10.72
C LEU A 134 -10.61 2.42 -11.49
N GLN A 135 -10.16 3.41 -12.27
CA GLN A 135 -11.03 4.20 -13.14
C GLN A 135 -11.68 3.34 -14.22
N GLU A 136 -10.92 2.47 -14.88
CA GLU A 136 -11.42 1.53 -15.88
C GLU A 136 -12.49 0.59 -15.29
N GLN A 137 -12.26 0.09 -14.07
CA GLN A 137 -13.21 -0.73 -13.33
C GLN A 137 -14.38 0.08 -12.73
N LYS A 138 -14.39 1.41 -12.90
CA LYS A 138 -15.40 2.34 -12.35
C LYS A 138 -15.50 2.27 -10.82
N ILE A 139 -14.40 2.02 -10.14
CA ILE A 139 -14.30 1.98 -8.68
C ILE A 139 -13.94 3.39 -8.16
N PRO A 140 -14.86 4.09 -7.48
CA PRO A 140 -14.52 5.34 -6.81
C PRO A 140 -13.43 5.11 -5.77
N HIS A 141 -12.42 5.98 -5.73
CA HIS A 141 -11.30 5.79 -4.83
C HIS A 141 -10.65 7.10 -4.40
N THR A 142 -9.91 7.04 -3.31
CA THR A 142 -9.01 8.10 -2.85
C THR A 142 -7.71 7.47 -2.35
N PHE A 143 -6.59 8.05 -2.77
CA PHE A 143 -5.25 7.72 -2.30
C PHE A 143 -4.75 8.77 -1.33
N PHE A 144 -3.92 8.36 -0.38
CA PHE A 144 -3.23 9.25 0.54
C PHE A 144 -1.87 8.66 0.94
N ASN A 145 -0.95 9.53 1.35
CA ASN A 145 0.34 9.09 1.88
C ASN A 145 0.26 8.90 3.39
N CYS A 146 0.64 7.71 3.86
CA CYS A 146 0.68 7.41 5.30
C CYS A 146 1.90 7.99 6.00
N MET A 147 3.02 8.18 5.31
CA MET A 147 4.30 8.56 5.93
C MET A 147 4.99 9.71 5.22
N TYR A 148 5.39 9.54 3.95
CA TYR A 148 6.22 10.49 3.21
C TYR A 148 5.66 10.75 1.83
N ASN A 149 5.78 11.99 1.38
CA ASN A 149 5.62 12.29 -0.03
C ASN A 149 6.70 11.60 -0.85
N PHE A 150 6.39 11.18 -2.07
CA PHE A 150 7.35 10.57 -2.97
C PHE A 150 8.43 11.59 -3.33
N GLN A 151 9.61 11.47 -2.71
CA GLN A 151 10.73 12.40 -2.95
C GLN A 151 11.29 12.23 -4.37
N GLY A 152 11.67 13.35 -4.95
CA GLY A 152 12.35 13.38 -6.26
C GLY A 152 11.46 13.11 -7.47
N VAL A 153 10.17 12.94 -7.27
CA VAL A 153 9.21 12.70 -8.35
C VAL A 153 8.24 13.86 -8.44
N LYS A 154 8.45 14.73 -9.40
CA LYS A 154 7.49 15.80 -9.76
C LYS A 154 6.22 15.27 -10.45
N THR A 155 5.98 13.97 -10.37
CA THR A 155 4.89 13.30 -11.08
C THR A 155 3.53 13.57 -10.45
N GLN A 156 3.46 13.89 -9.17
CA GLN A 156 2.20 14.28 -8.54
C GLN A 156 1.61 15.55 -9.18
N ASP A 157 2.48 16.53 -9.53
CA ASP A 157 2.05 17.77 -10.17
C ASP A 157 1.78 17.60 -11.66
N GLN A 158 2.21 16.51 -12.28
CA GLN A 158 2.11 16.25 -13.72
C GLN A 158 1.06 15.19 -14.07
N VAL A 159 0.57 14.43 -13.09
CA VAL A 159 -0.43 13.39 -13.27
C VAL A 159 -1.80 13.93 -12.92
N ASP A 160 -2.75 13.77 -13.82
CA ASP A 160 -4.15 14.05 -13.52
C ASP A 160 -4.72 12.93 -12.66
N TRP A 161 -4.73 13.15 -11.36
CA TRP A 161 -5.33 12.24 -10.39
C TRP A 161 -6.84 12.39 -10.26
N ASN A 162 -7.47 13.29 -11.02
CA ASN A 162 -8.92 13.57 -10.94
C ASN A 162 -9.41 13.78 -9.49
N ASN A 163 -8.62 14.49 -8.69
CA ASN A 163 -8.85 14.72 -7.25
C ASN A 163 -8.89 13.43 -6.39
N CYS A 164 -8.38 12.32 -6.90
CA CYS A 164 -8.34 11.05 -6.17
C CYS A 164 -7.08 10.87 -5.31
N TYR A 165 -6.21 11.86 -5.21
CA TYR A 165 -4.99 11.80 -4.41
C TYR A 165 -4.92 12.97 -3.42
N ILE A 166 -4.69 12.63 -2.15
CA ILE A 166 -4.44 13.58 -1.06
C ILE A 166 -2.99 13.38 -0.62
N GLY A 167 -2.09 14.25 -1.05
CA GLY A 167 -0.65 14.15 -0.79
C GLY A 167 -0.10 15.26 0.07
#